data_a55f640d9efa4b5e6d695944e80982e6
#
_entry.id   a55f640d9efa4b5e6d695944e80982e6
#
_cell.length_a   1.000
_cell.length_b   1.000
_cell.length_c   1.000
_cell.angle_alpha   90.00
_cell.angle_beta   90.00
_cell.angle_gamma   90.00
#
_symmetry.space_group_name_H-M   'P 1'
#
loop_
_entity.id
_entity.type
_entity.pdbx_description
1 polymer ?
#
loop_
_entity_poly.entity_id
_entity_poly.type
_entity_poly.pdbx_seq_one_letter_code
_entity_poly.pdbx_strand_id
1 'polypeptide(L)'
;MAYRSLLTVAAATEGVAATVSAAAQLAQAMDAHLDALALGVDRTQVGYSYVGSGAVVIAAAMERAETEAREAEAALNAALGAQSPSLRSSVESVVTQLGALTDVVAARARYSDLTVLPLPYGKGRGVEDEAITEAALFEGMSPVLIIPPGGMKNAEPKRIVLAWNQSREALVAARRAMPFLKRADLVQIVVIDPPAHGPERSDPGGHLCQLLVRHGVKAEVSVLARTLPHVSDVLARQVRDLDADLLVMGAYGHSRFREAIMGGATRD
;
A
#
# COMPACT_ATOMS: atom_id res chain seq x y z
N MET A 1 7.46 -15.42 9.67
CA MET A 1 7.63 -14.26 10.56
C MET A 1 6.33 -13.50 10.56
N ALA A 2 5.91 -12.91 11.69
CA ALA A 2 4.77 -11.98 11.73
C ALA A 2 5.28 -10.56 11.51
N TYR A 3 4.45 -9.65 11.03
CA TYR A 3 4.78 -8.22 11.05
C TYR A 3 4.83 -7.74 12.51
N ARG A 4 5.76 -6.86 12.84
CA ARG A 4 5.95 -6.31 14.19
C ARG A 4 5.90 -4.78 14.22
N SER A 5 6.13 -4.14 13.08
CA SER A 5 6.07 -2.69 12.90
C SER A 5 5.21 -2.38 11.70
N LEU A 6 4.11 -1.65 11.93
CA LEU A 6 3.24 -1.14 10.88
C LEU A 6 3.35 0.37 10.84
N LEU A 7 3.26 0.93 9.63
CA LEU A 7 3.20 2.37 9.41
C LEU A 7 1.88 2.75 8.74
N THR A 8 1.28 3.85 9.16
CA THR A 8 0.25 4.55 8.37
C THR A 8 0.63 6.01 8.21
N VAL A 9 0.23 6.63 7.11
CA VAL A 9 0.58 8.03 6.81
C VAL A 9 -0.68 8.78 6.42
N ALA A 10 -0.86 9.97 6.98
CA ALA A 10 -1.97 10.87 6.69
C ALA A 10 -1.45 12.25 6.30
N ALA A 11 -1.72 12.70 5.08
CA ALA A 11 -1.50 14.07 4.59
C ALA A 11 -2.83 14.85 4.48
N ALA A 12 -3.96 14.20 4.77
CA ALA A 12 -5.30 14.78 4.81
C ALA A 12 -6.13 14.05 5.86
N THR A 13 -7.26 14.62 6.24
CA THR A 13 -8.17 14.00 7.24
C THR A 13 -9.11 12.97 6.62
N GLU A 14 -9.33 13.04 5.29
CA GLU A 14 -10.24 12.13 4.58
C GLU A 14 -9.70 10.69 4.53
N GLY A 15 -10.53 9.74 4.94
CA GLY A 15 -10.19 8.31 4.94
C GLY A 15 -9.31 7.84 6.11
N VAL A 16 -8.81 8.75 6.97
CA VAL A 16 -7.96 8.41 8.11
C VAL A 16 -8.62 7.39 9.03
N ALA A 17 -9.87 7.59 9.40
CA ALA A 17 -10.56 6.70 10.33
C ALA A 17 -10.64 5.25 9.83
N ALA A 18 -10.97 5.03 8.56
CA ALA A 18 -11.05 3.69 7.97
C ALA A 18 -9.66 3.04 7.87
N THR A 19 -8.65 3.79 7.44
CA THR A 19 -7.28 3.31 7.30
C THR A 19 -6.67 2.97 8.67
N VAL A 20 -6.82 3.84 9.66
CA VAL A 20 -6.35 3.62 11.04
C VAL A 20 -7.06 2.43 11.67
N SER A 21 -8.39 2.31 11.48
CA SER A 21 -9.14 1.14 12.00
C SER A 21 -8.61 -0.18 11.42
N ALA A 22 -8.35 -0.23 10.11
CA ALA A 22 -7.77 -1.40 9.45
C ALA A 22 -6.35 -1.70 9.96
N ALA A 23 -5.49 -0.67 10.04
CA ALA A 23 -4.12 -0.81 10.54
C ALA A 23 -4.08 -1.26 12.00
N ALA A 24 -4.97 -0.73 12.85
CA ALA A 24 -5.08 -1.10 14.25
C ALA A 24 -5.53 -2.55 14.44
N GLN A 25 -6.53 -3.00 13.68
CA GLN A 25 -6.98 -4.40 13.70
C GLN A 25 -5.84 -5.36 13.29
N LEU A 26 -5.08 -5.00 12.25
CA LEU A 26 -3.90 -5.76 11.82
C LEU A 26 -2.82 -5.78 12.89
N ALA A 27 -2.51 -4.62 13.49
CA ALA A 27 -1.50 -4.52 14.53
C ALA A 27 -1.86 -5.41 15.73
N GLN A 28 -3.12 -5.41 16.15
CA GLN A 28 -3.60 -6.27 17.23
C GLN A 28 -3.54 -7.77 16.85
N ALA A 29 -4.01 -8.14 15.65
CA ALA A 29 -3.99 -9.53 15.19
C ALA A 29 -2.57 -10.11 15.06
N MET A 30 -1.57 -9.24 14.87
CA MET A 30 -0.16 -9.62 14.69
C MET A 30 0.74 -9.32 15.89
N ASP A 31 0.19 -8.75 16.97
CA ASP A 31 0.95 -8.26 18.11
C ASP A 31 2.07 -7.30 17.66
N ALA A 32 1.71 -6.33 16.81
CA ALA A 32 2.59 -5.34 16.21
C ALA A 32 2.44 -3.97 16.87
N HIS A 33 3.41 -3.09 16.66
CA HIS A 33 3.32 -1.66 16.94
C HIS A 33 2.81 -0.92 15.69
N LEU A 34 1.95 0.08 15.86
CA LEU A 34 1.46 0.94 14.79
C LEU A 34 2.03 2.35 14.94
N ASP A 35 2.91 2.72 14.02
CA ASP A 35 3.38 4.09 13.86
C ASP A 35 2.45 4.85 12.92
N ALA A 36 2.02 6.05 13.33
CA ALA A 36 1.17 6.92 12.53
C ALA A 36 1.88 8.25 12.27
N LEU A 37 2.06 8.59 11.00
CA LEU A 37 2.72 9.81 10.55
C LEU A 37 1.69 10.81 10.04
N ALA A 38 1.59 11.97 10.68
CA ALA A 38 0.85 13.14 10.21
C ALA A 38 1.77 14.02 9.37
N LEU A 39 1.35 14.38 8.18
CA LEU A 39 2.11 15.25 7.27
C LEU A 39 1.39 16.55 6.98
N GLY A 40 2.11 17.67 7.16
CA GLY A 40 1.78 18.93 6.54
C GLY A 40 2.71 19.18 5.37
N VAL A 41 2.16 19.53 4.20
CA VAL A 41 2.95 19.66 2.98
C VAL A 41 3.00 21.10 2.51
N ASP A 42 4.19 21.70 2.55
CA ASP A 42 4.44 22.98 1.92
C ASP A 42 4.61 22.77 0.40
N ARG A 43 3.63 23.25 -0.35
CA ARG A 43 3.57 23.16 -1.82
C ARG A 43 4.21 24.34 -2.53
N THR A 44 4.91 25.21 -1.78
CA THR A 44 5.54 26.39 -2.37
C THR A 44 6.67 25.97 -3.29
N GLN A 45 6.51 26.25 -4.57
CA GLN A 45 7.62 26.17 -5.52
C GLN A 45 8.38 27.50 -5.46
N VAL A 46 9.63 27.45 -5.00
CA VAL A 46 10.53 28.61 -5.02
C VAL A 46 10.98 28.85 -6.47
N GLY A 47 10.08 29.34 -7.29
CA GLY A 47 10.41 29.94 -8.57
C GLY A 47 10.78 31.41 -8.35
N TYR A 48 11.52 32.02 -9.28
CA TYR A 48 11.95 33.41 -9.25
C TYR A 48 10.83 34.35 -8.78
N SER A 49 10.77 34.59 -7.48
CA SER A 49 9.80 35.51 -6.88
C SER A 49 10.36 36.90 -6.88
N TYR A 50 9.61 37.85 -7.38
CA TYR A 50 9.89 39.30 -7.32
C TYR A 50 10.24 39.71 -5.88
N VAL A 51 11.34 40.41 -5.74
CA VAL A 51 11.83 40.97 -4.50
C VAL A 51 10.72 41.81 -3.83
N GLY A 52 10.24 41.37 -2.67
CA GLY A 52 9.33 42.17 -1.81
C GLY A 52 8.06 41.43 -1.29
N SER A 53 7.48 40.51 -2.02
CA SER A 53 6.27 39.77 -1.58
C SER A 53 6.53 38.30 -1.18
N GLY A 54 7.72 37.80 -1.45
CA GLY A 54 8.07 36.38 -1.25
C GLY A 54 8.00 35.93 0.21
N ALA A 55 8.43 36.74 1.15
CA ALA A 55 8.44 36.37 2.57
C ALA A 55 7.03 36.14 3.15
N VAL A 56 6.06 36.96 2.75
CA VAL A 56 4.66 36.82 3.20
C VAL A 56 4.02 35.56 2.61
N VAL A 57 4.27 35.26 1.35
CA VAL A 57 3.77 34.06 0.67
C VAL A 57 4.35 32.79 1.29
N ILE A 58 5.67 32.79 1.56
CA ILE A 58 6.36 31.67 2.20
C ILE A 58 5.82 31.45 3.63
N ALA A 59 5.67 32.54 4.42
CA ALA A 59 5.12 32.43 5.77
C ALA A 59 3.69 31.88 5.78
N ALA A 60 2.82 32.35 4.87
CA ALA A 60 1.44 31.86 4.77
C ALA A 60 1.38 30.38 4.30
N ALA A 61 2.28 29.96 3.43
CA ALA A 61 2.36 28.56 2.98
C ALA A 61 2.83 27.66 4.12
N MET A 62 3.81 28.07 4.89
CA MET A 62 4.30 27.34 6.06
C MET A 62 3.22 27.22 7.14
N GLU A 63 2.52 28.32 7.47
CA GLU A 63 1.40 28.32 8.43
C GLU A 63 0.28 27.36 8.00
N ARG A 64 0.00 27.29 6.69
CA ARG A 64 -0.97 26.34 6.14
C ARG A 64 -0.49 24.89 6.32
N ALA A 65 0.75 24.59 5.96
CA ALA A 65 1.32 23.26 6.13
C ALA A 65 1.35 22.81 7.60
N GLU A 66 1.68 23.73 8.52
CA GLU A 66 1.59 23.46 9.96
C GLU A 66 0.15 23.18 10.41
N THR A 67 -0.83 23.89 9.84
CA THR A 67 -2.24 23.66 10.15
C THR A 67 -2.70 22.31 9.63
N GLU A 68 -2.37 21.96 8.39
CA GLU A 68 -2.63 20.65 7.80
C GLU A 68 -2.01 19.51 8.65
N ALA A 69 -0.77 19.68 9.13
CA ALA A 69 -0.11 18.70 10.00
C ALA A 69 -0.88 18.52 11.32
N ARG A 70 -1.29 19.61 11.97
CA ARG A 70 -2.08 19.55 13.21
C ARG A 70 -3.44 18.89 13.01
N GLU A 71 -4.12 19.17 11.90
CA GLU A 71 -5.42 18.56 11.57
C GLU A 71 -5.26 17.05 11.30
N ALA A 72 -4.25 16.66 10.55
CA ALA A 72 -3.94 15.24 10.30
C ALA A 72 -3.58 14.51 11.61
N GLU A 73 -2.75 15.12 12.46
CA GLU A 73 -2.37 14.58 13.77
C GLU A 73 -3.60 14.42 14.68
N ALA A 74 -4.46 15.41 14.74
CA ALA A 74 -5.71 15.35 15.52
C ALA A 74 -6.62 14.23 15.00
N ALA A 75 -6.75 14.06 13.68
CA ALA A 75 -7.54 13.00 13.07
C ALA A 75 -6.95 11.60 13.38
N LEU A 76 -5.63 11.44 13.33
CA LEU A 76 -4.94 10.20 13.70
C LEU A 76 -5.15 9.88 15.18
N ASN A 77 -4.94 10.85 16.08
CA ASN A 77 -5.14 10.67 17.51
C ASN A 77 -6.60 10.30 17.85
N ALA A 78 -7.57 10.97 17.23
CA ALA A 78 -8.99 10.64 17.40
C ALA A 78 -9.32 9.23 16.92
N ALA A 79 -8.79 8.83 15.76
CA ALA A 79 -9.02 7.52 15.19
C ALA A 79 -8.34 6.40 16.01
N LEU A 80 -7.13 6.64 16.53
CA LEU A 80 -6.42 5.73 17.44
C LEU A 80 -7.11 5.63 18.80
N GLY A 81 -7.57 6.74 19.36
CA GLY A 81 -8.31 6.79 20.62
C GLY A 81 -9.63 6.01 20.60
N ALA A 82 -10.20 5.78 19.42
CA ALA A 82 -11.38 4.94 19.23
C ALA A 82 -11.05 3.43 19.17
N GLN A 83 -9.77 3.05 19.15
CA GLN A 83 -9.35 1.67 19.12
C GLN A 83 -9.20 1.04 20.51
N SER A 84 -8.90 -0.24 20.56
CA SER A 84 -8.69 -0.95 21.84
C SER A 84 -7.52 -0.34 22.64
N PRO A 85 -7.64 -0.21 23.96
CA PRO A 85 -6.56 0.26 24.84
C PRO A 85 -5.30 -0.62 24.81
N SER A 86 -5.38 -1.85 24.31
CA SER A 86 -4.23 -2.76 24.18
C SER A 86 -3.40 -2.47 22.91
N LEU A 87 -3.86 -1.61 22.02
CA LEU A 87 -3.10 -1.22 20.83
C LEU A 87 -1.84 -0.44 21.25
N ARG A 88 -0.69 -0.91 20.77
CA ARG A 88 0.56 -0.17 20.90
C ARG A 88 0.70 0.73 19.69
N SER A 89 0.67 2.02 19.89
CA SER A 89 0.79 2.99 18.79
C SER A 89 1.57 4.24 19.21
N SER A 90 2.14 4.90 18.21
CA SER A 90 2.75 6.23 18.33
C SER A 90 2.28 7.13 17.21
N VAL A 91 2.26 8.44 17.46
CA VAL A 91 1.95 9.46 16.44
C VAL A 91 3.12 10.42 16.35
N GLU A 92 3.58 10.65 15.13
CA GLU A 92 4.59 11.68 14.80
C GLU A 92 3.94 12.68 13.84
N SER A 93 4.22 13.98 14.02
CA SER A 93 3.77 15.04 13.13
C SER A 93 4.97 15.73 12.50
N VAL A 94 4.95 15.88 11.18
CA VAL A 94 6.06 16.45 10.40
C VAL A 94 5.52 17.41 9.36
N VAL A 95 6.12 18.59 9.28
CA VAL A 95 5.93 19.54 8.16
C VAL A 95 7.09 19.36 7.19
N THR A 96 6.80 19.21 5.91
CA THR A 96 7.80 19.00 4.87
C THR A 96 7.46 19.77 3.61
N GLN A 97 8.48 20.11 2.81
CA GLN A 97 8.26 20.58 1.45
C GLN A 97 7.84 19.43 0.54
N LEU A 98 7.02 19.73 -0.46
CA LEU A 98 6.57 18.73 -1.43
C LEU A 98 7.73 17.95 -2.07
N GLY A 99 8.85 18.62 -2.38
CA GLY A 99 10.03 17.98 -2.95
C GLY A 99 10.78 17.03 -2.00
N ALA A 100 10.58 17.15 -0.68
CA ALA A 100 11.20 16.28 0.34
C ALA A 100 10.22 15.23 0.91
N LEU A 101 8.97 15.23 0.48
CA LEU A 101 7.93 14.32 0.96
C LEU A 101 8.36 12.85 0.83
N THR A 102 8.91 12.49 -0.32
CA THR A 102 9.39 11.14 -0.61
C THR A 102 10.42 10.68 0.42
N ASP A 103 11.41 11.52 0.72
CA ASP A 103 12.47 11.19 1.69
C ASP A 103 11.91 11.01 3.11
N VAL A 104 10.97 11.88 3.51
CA VAL A 104 10.33 11.83 4.83
C VAL A 104 9.54 10.54 5.02
N VAL A 105 8.74 10.15 4.03
CA VAL A 105 7.93 8.92 4.07
C VAL A 105 8.84 7.69 4.00
N ALA A 106 9.78 7.67 3.07
CA ALA A 106 10.71 6.56 2.87
C ALA A 106 11.54 6.27 4.13
N ALA A 107 11.99 7.31 4.83
CA ALA A 107 12.77 7.17 6.06
C ALA A 107 12.00 6.41 7.17
N ARG A 108 10.67 6.52 7.24
CA ARG A 108 9.81 5.77 8.18
C ARG A 108 9.44 4.41 7.62
N ALA A 109 9.01 4.35 6.37
CA ALA A 109 8.58 3.11 5.74
C ALA A 109 9.69 2.04 5.70
N ARG A 110 10.95 2.45 5.61
CA ARG A 110 12.13 1.57 5.61
C ARG A 110 12.24 0.68 6.86
N TYR A 111 11.73 1.15 7.98
CA TYR A 111 11.76 0.43 9.26
C TYR A 111 10.42 -0.22 9.60
N SER A 112 9.47 -0.22 8.67
CA SER A 112 8.17 -0.87 8.82
C SER A 112 8.13 -2.18 8.06
N ASP A 113 7.51 -3.19 8.65
CA ASP A 113 7.26 -4.48 7.98
C ASP A 113 6.12 -4.37 6.95
N LEU A 114 5.19 -3.43 7.18
CA LEU A 114 4.03 -3.17 6.31
C LEU A 114 3.59 -1.72 6.47
N THR A 115 3.41 -1.02 5.37
CA THR A 115 2.78 0.31 5.33
C THR A 115 1.31 0.17 4.92
N VAL A 116 0.40 0.72 5.72
CA VAL A 116 -1.06 0.65 5.49
C VAL A 116 -1.55 2.02 5.07
N LEU A 117 -2.05 2.15 3.86
CA LEU A 117 -2.44 3.41 3.24
C LEU A 117 -3.86 3.35 2.69
N PRO A 118 -4.56 4.50 2.58
CA PRO A 118 -5.81 4.56 1.83
C PRO A 118 -5.54 4.39 0.34
N LEU A 119 -6.60 4.15 -0.44
CA LEU A 119 -6.51 4.14 -1.91
C LEU A 119 -5.96 5.49 -2.40
N PRO A 120 -4.83 5.53 -3.14
CA PRO A 120 -4.17 6.78 -3.52
C PRO A 120 -4.84 7.49 -4.70
N TYR A 121 -5.79 6.84 -5.37
CA TYR A 121 -6.46 7.35 -6.57
C TYR A 121 -7.94 7.59 -6.33
N GLY A 122 -8.54 8.45 -7.16
CA GLY A 122 -9.99 8.71 -7.17
C GLY A 122 -10.37 10.08 -6.63
N LYS A 123 -11.67 10.27 -6.36
CA LYS A 123 -12.20 11.55 -5.91
C LYS A 123 -11.63 11.91 -4.53
N GLY A 124 -11.14 13.14 -4.37
CA GLY A 124 -10.57 13.64 -3.12
C GLY A 124 -9.10 13.24 -2.88
N ARG A 125 -8.44 12.59 -3.86
CA ARG A 125 -7.03 12.20 -3.80
C ARG A 125 -6.17 13.11 -4.66
N GLY A 126 -4.95 13.35 -4.23
CA GLY A 126 -3.99 14.24 -4.88
C GLY A 126 -2.65 13.58 -5.18
N VAL A 127 -1.75 14.36 -5.75
CA VAL A 127 -0.39 13.93 -6.07
C VAL A 127 0.40 13.46 -4.85
N GLU A 128 0.04 13.94 -3.67
CA GLU A 128 0.70 13.54 -2.42
C GLU A 128 0.33 12.11 -2.03
N ASP A 129 -0.93 11.67 -2.23
CA ASP A 129 -1.34 10.28 -1.95
C ASP A 129 -0.57 9.29 -2.81
N GLU A 130 -0.37 9.61 -4.10
CA GLU A 130 0.46 8.82 -5.02
C GLU A 130 1.92 8.83 -4.56
N ALA A 131 2.48 10.01 -4.28
CA ALA A 131 3.87 10.17 -3.85
C ALA A 131 4.17 9.43 -2.53
N ILE A 132 3.24 9.45 -1.55
CA ILE A 132 3.36 8.68 -0.30
C ILE A 132 3.41 7.18 -0.59
N THR A 133 2.53 6.70 -1.47
CA THR A 133 2.47 5.28 -1.82
C THR A 133 3.75 4.83 -2.53
N GLU A 134 4.21 5.61 -3.50
CA GLU A 134 5.44 5.34 -4.24
C GLU A 134 6.68 5.42 -3.33
N ALA A 135 6.76 6.42 -2.46
CA ALA A 135 7.85 6.56 -1.49
C ALA A 135 7.96 5.35 -0.57
N ALA A 136 6.83 4.85 -0.06
CA ALA A 136 6.83 3.65 0.78
C ALA A 136 7.30 2.41 0.01
N LEU A 137 6.82 2.22 -1.23
CA LEU A 137 7.16 1.05 -2.06
C LEU A 137 8.60 1.05 -2.56
N PHE A 138 9.07 2.17 -3.11
CA PHE A 138 10.34 2.20 -3.84
C PHE A 138 11.53 2.59 -2.96
N GLU A 139 11.48 3.75 -2.34
CA GLU A 139 12.57 4.25 -1.52
C GLU A 139 12.55 3.64 -0.11
N GLY A 140 11.35 3.41 0.43
CA GLY A 140 11.14 2.72 1.71
C GLY A 140 11.28 1.21 1.63
N MET A 141 11.11 0.61 0.43
CA MET A 141 11.12 -0.84 0.20
C MET A 141 10.14 -1.61 1.12
N SER A 142 9.12 -0.93 1.62
CA SER A 142 8.07 -1.50 2.45
C SER A 142 6.95 -2.07 1.57
N PRO A 143 6.40 -3.25 1.85
CA PRO A 143 5.15 -3.66 1.24
C PRO A 143 4.04 -2.70 1.64
N VAL A 144 3.14 -2.40 0.70
CA VAL A 144 2.02 -1.49 0.97
C VAL A 144 0.71 -2.25 0.90
N LEU A 145 -0.12 -2.09 1.93
CA LEU A 145 -1.50 -2.54 1.96
C LEU A 145 -2.42 -1.36 1.71
N ILE A 146 -3.16 -1.40 0.62
CA ILE A 146 -4.13 -0.37 0.27
C ILE A 146 -5.50 -0.74 0.85
N ILE A 147 -6.06 0.18 1.61
CA ILE A 147 -7.38 0.04 2.22
C ILE A 147 -8.42 0.76 1.34
N PRO A 148 -9.43 0.05 0.83
CA PRO A 148 -10.50 0.67 0.08
C PRO A 148 -11.37 1.59 0.96
N PRO A 149 -12.16 2.52 0.38
CA PRO A 149 -13.01 3.44 1.15
C PRO A 149 -13.99 2.74 2.10
N GLY A 150 -14.42 1.51 1.78
CA GLY A 150 -15.28 0.67 2.64
C GLY A 150 -14.56 0.01 3.81
N GLY A 151 -13.24 0.23 3.98
CA GLY A 151 -12.43 -0.43 5.00
C GLY A 151 -12.06 -1.87 4.63
N MET A 152 -11.53 -2.59 5.57
CA MET A 152 -11.11 -3.97 5.43
C MET A 152 -12.19 -4.91 6.01
N LYS A 153 -12.56 -5.97 5.28
CA LYS A 153 -13.57 -6.93 5.73
C LYS A 153 -13.08 -7.74 6.94
N ASN A 154 -11.81 -8.11 6.93
CA ASN A 154 -11.23 -9.01 7.93
C ASN A 154 -9.73 -8.70 8.12
N ALA A 155 -9.29 -8.55 9.38
CA ALA A 155 -7.88 -8.38 9.73
C ALA A 155 -7.04 -9.63 9.45
N GLU A 156 -7.66 -10.79 9.37
CA GLU A 156 -7.03 -12.06 9.01
C GLU A 156 -7.66 -12.60 7.73
N PRO A 157 -7.20 -12.20 6.54
CA PRO A 157 -7.72 -12.70 5.27
C PRO A 157 -7.67 -14.23 5.20
N LYS A 158 -8.79 -14.84 4.85
CA LYS A 158 -8.94 -16.30 4.77
C LYS A 158 -8.82 -16.82 3.35
N ARG A 159 -9.27 -16.04 2.38
CA ARG A 159 -9.15 -16.37 0.96
C ARG A 159 -8.36 -15.29 0.27
N ILE A 160 -7.22 -15.67 -0.31
CA ILE A 160 -6.27 -14.73 -0.92
C ILE A 160 -6.08 -15.08 -2.39
N VAL A 161 -6.24 -14.09 -3.26
CA VAL A 161 -5.78 -14.15 -4.64
C VAL A 161 -4.35 -13.62 -4.70
N LEU A 162 -3.43 -14.42 -5.24
CA LEU A 162 -2.04 -14.03 -5.48
C LEU A 162 -1.81 -13.96 -6.99
N ALA A 163 -1.71 -12.76 -7.53
CA ALA A 163 -1.46 -12.54 -8.95
C ALA A 163 0.01 -12.87 -9.28
N TRP A 164 0.21 -13.77 -10.25
CA TRP A 164 1.54 -14.26 -10.63
C TRP A 164 1.81 -14.11 -12.13
N ASN A 165 2.89 -13.43 -12.46
CA ASN A 165 3.35 -13.22 -13.84
C ASN A 165 4.84 -13.52 -14.02
N GLN A 166 5.45 -14.30 -13.13
CA GLN A 166 6.87 -14.66 -13.12
C GLN A 166 7.83 -13.47 -12.92
N SER A 167 7.32 -12.28 -12.60
CA SER A 167 8.16 -11.10 -12.37
C SER A 167 8.83 -11.15 -11.00
N ARG A 168 9.92 -10.39 -10.88
CA ARG A 168 10.62 -10.21 -9.61
C ARG A 168 9.71 -9.54 -8.58
N GLU A 169 8.93 -8.58 -9.02
CA GLU A 169 8.01 -7.80 -8.18
C GLU A 169 6.91 -8.68 -7.60
N ALA A 170 6.34 -9.59 -8.41
CA ALA A 170 5.35 -10.55 -7.94
C ALA A 170 5.95 -11.53 -6.92
N LEU A 171 7.20 -11.97 -7.13
CA LEU A 171 7.88 -12.84 -6.17
C LEU A 171 8.18 -12.11 -4.86
N VAL A 172 8.60 -10.84 -4.92
CA VAL A 172 8.81 -10.01 -3.72
C VAL A 172 7.50 -9.81 -2.97
N ALA A 173 6.41 -9.50 -3.67
CA ALA A 173 5.09 -9.35 -3.07
C ALA A 173 4.63 -10.63 -2.37
N ALA A 174 4.76 -11.79 -3.02
CA ALA A 174 4.45 -13.09 -2.41
C ALA A 174 5.25 -13.36 -1.14
N ARG A 175 6.56 -13.09 -1.16
CA ARG A 175 7.43 -13.26 0.02
C ARG A 175 7.09 -12.29 1.14
N ARG A 176 6.79 -11.04 0.83
CA ARG A 176 6.40 -10.03 1.82
C ARG A 176 5.01 -10.31 2.40
N ALA A 177 4.09 -10.85 1.62
CA ALA A 177 2.76 -11.24 2.08
C ALA A 177 2.71 -12.55 2.91
N MET A 178 3.84 -13.24 3.09
CA MET A 178 3.89 -14.54 3.78
C MET A 178 3.17 -14.56 5.13
N PRO A 179 3.18 -13.51 5.99
CA PRO A 179 2.41 -13.50 7.23
C PRO A 179 0.90 -13.66 7.04
N PHE A 180 0.33 -13.13 5.94
CA PHE A 180 -1.06 -13.33 5.56
C PHE A 180 -1.27 -14.71 4.94
N LEU A 181 -0.42 -15.09 3.97
CA LEU A 181 -0.55 -16.34 3.23
C LEU A 181 -0.58 -17.58 4.14
N LYS A 182 0.24 -17.58 5.19
CA LYS A 182 0.29 -18.70 6.18
C LYS A 182 -0.96 -18.84 7.04
N ARG A 183 -1.75 -17.78 7.21
CA ARG A 183 -2.96 -17.77 8.03
C ARG A 183 -4.22 -17.96 7.20
N ALA A 184 -4.09 -17.95 5.88
CA ALA A 184 -5.19 -18.13 4.95
C ALA A 184 -5.64 -19.59 4.91
N ASP A 185 -6.95 -19.78 4.68
CA ASP A 185 -7.53 -21.08 4.45
C ASP A 185 -7.31 -21.56 3.01
N LEU A 186 -7.19 -20.58 2.08
CA LEU A 186 -6.89 -20.80 0.67
C LEU A 186 -6.10 -19.63 0.08
N VAL A 187 -5.03 -19.94 -0.63
CA VAL A 187 -4.27 -19.00 -1.48
C VAL A 187 -4.37 -19.48 -2.91
N GLN A 188 -5.09 -18.74 -3.74
CA GLN A 188 -5.17 -19.03 -5.17
C GLN A 188 -4.13 -18.21 -5.94
N ILE A 189 -3.14 -18.90 -6.49
CA ILE A 189 -2.14 -18.32 -7.39
C ILE A 189 -2.80 -18.19 -8.77
N VAL A 190 -3.00 -16.96 -9.22
CA VAL A 190 -3.66 -16.68 -10.50
C VAL A 190 -2.62 -16.29 -11.53
N VAL A 191 -2.56 -17.07 -12.60
CA VAL A 191 -1.71 -16.81 -13.79
C VAL A 191 -2.62 -16.49 -14.97
N ILE A 192 -2.45 -15.34 -15.59
CA ILE A 192 -3.28 -14.88 -16.70
C ILE A 192 -2.45 -14.89 -17.97
N ASP A 193 -2.90 -15.59 -19.00
CA ASP A 193 -2.23 -15.73 -20.31
C ASP A 193 -0.73 -16.00 -20.18
N PRO A 194 -0.31 -17.12 -19.55
CA PRO A 194 1.11 -17.42 -19.43
C PRO A 194 1.77 -17.51 -20.80
N PRO A 195 3.05 -17.11 -20.93
CA PRO A 195 3.77 -17.19 -22.19
C PRO A 195 3.74 -18.59 -22.79
N ALA A 196 3.44 -18.71 -24.10
CA ALA A 196 3.44 -19.99 -24.81
C ALA A 196 4.84 -20.64 -24.88
N HIS A 197 5.89 -19.84 -24.64
CA HIS A 197 7.29 -20.26 -24.62
C HIS A 197 7.96 -19.76 -23.35
N GLY A 198 8.75 -20.61 -22.69
CA GLY A 198 9.44 -20.25 -21.47
C GLY A 198 9.66 -21.46 -20.54
N PRO A 199 10.46 -21.30 -19.49
CA PRO A 199 10.81 -22.39 -18.58
C PRO A 199 9.64 -22.95 -17.77
N GLU A 200 8.62 -22.13 -17.47
CA GLU A 200 7.41 -22.54 -16.73
C GLU A 200 6.21 -22.84 -17.64
N ARG A 201 6.40 -23.02 -18.95
CA ARG A 201 5.32 -23.23 -19.92
C ARG A 201 4.42 -24.42 -19.58
N SER A 202 4.99 -25.51 -19.10
CA SER A 202 4.27 -26.76 -18.78
C SER A 202 3.59 -26.74 -17.40
N ASP A 203 4.03 -25.85 -16.52
CA ASP A 203 3.53 -25.72 -15.14
C ASP A 203 3.60 -24.26 -14.68
N PRO A 204 2.75 -23.36 -15.25
CA PRO A 204 2.75 -21.96 -14.91
C PRO A 204 2.40 -21.75 -13.44
N GLY A 205 3.32 -21.20 -12.65
CA GLY A 205 3.14 -20.95 -11.23
C GLY A 205 3.42 -22.12 -10.30
N GLY A 206 3.78 -23.30 -10.84
CA GLY A 206 4.07 -24.50 -10.03
C GLY A 206 5.26 -24.31 -9.07
N HIS A 207 6.31 -23.65 -9.52
CA HIS A 207 7.47 -23.35 -8.66
C HIS A 207 7.08 -22.41 -7.49
N LEU A 208 6.23 -21.42 -7.73
CA LEU A 208 5.72 -20.55 -6.67
C LEU A 208 4.82 -21.34 -5.71
N CYS A 209 3.91 -22.15 -6.24
CA CYS A 209 3.04 -23.01 -5.44
C CYS A 209 3.88 -23.92 -4.53
N GLN A 210 4.88 -24.60 -5.09
CA GLN A 210 5.79 -25.46 -4.33
C GLN A 210 6.52 -24.68 -3.23
N LEU A 211 7.01 -23.47 -3.52
CA LEU A 211 7.62 -22.59 -2.52
C LEU A 211 6.64 -22.31 -1.37
N LEU A 212 5.41 -21.89 -1.68
CA LEU A 212 4.41 -21.56 -0.68
C LEU A 212 4.01 -22.77 0.16
N VAL A 213 3.77 -23.92 -0.46
CA VAL A 213 3.42 -25.17 0.25
C VAL A 213 4.55 -25.61 1.20
N ARG A 214 5.82 -25.47 0.81
CA ARG A 214 6.97 -25.74 1.69
C ARG A 214 7.02 -24.82 2.92
N HIS A 215 6.39 -23.64 2.82
CA HIS A 215 6.22 -22.72 3.96
C HIS A 215 4.93 -22.95 4.77
N GLY A 216 4.17 -24.00 4.44
CA GLY A 216 2.94 -24.37 5.13
C GLY A 216 1.70 -23.59 4.65
N VAL A 217 1.76 -22.95 3.48
CA VAL A 217 0.63 -22.25 2.87
C VAL A 217 -0.24 -23.24 2.11
N LYS A 218 -1.56 -23.14 2.26
CA LYS A 218 -2.54 -23.91 1.48
C LYS A 218 -2.74 -23.20 0.13
N ALA A 219 -1.92 -23.55 -0.85
CA ALA A 219 -1.89 -22.87 -2.15
C ALA A 219 -2.31 -23.80 -3.29
N GLU A 220 -3.02 -23.24 -4.26
CA GLU A 220 -3.37 -23.89 -5.53
C GLU A 220 -3.15 -22.91 -6.69
N VAL A 221 -2.96 -23.44 -7.90
CA VAL A 221 -2.74 -22.64 -9.11
C VAL A 221 -3.99 -22.63 -9.98
N SER A 222 -4.36 -21.45 -10.46
CA SER A 222 -5.40 -21.24 -11.45
C SER A 222 -4.84 -20.51 -12.65
N VAL A 223 -4.90 -21.13 -13.83
CA VAL A 223 -4.48 -20.53 -15.09
C VAL A 223 -5.71 -20.04 -15.84
N LEU A 224 -5.76 -18.74 -16.11
CA LEU A 224 -6.89 -18.06 -16.72
C LEU A 224 -6.52 -17.46 -18.07
N ALA A 225 -7.44 -17.50 -19.01
CA ALA A 225 -7.36 -16.71 -20.24
C ALA A 225 -7.75 -15.26 -19.95
N ARG A 226 -7.08 -14.31 -20.61
CA ARG A 226 -7.46 -12.89 -20.58
C ARG A 226 -8.71 -12.67 -21.44
N THR A 227 -9.87 -12.89 -20.87
CA THR A 227 -11.17 -12.72 -21.52
C THR A 227 -11.74 -11.29 -21.45
N LEU A 228 -11.04 -10.38 -20.75
CA LEU A 228 -11.40 -8.98 -20.59
C LEU A 228 -10.26 -8.08 -21.08
N PRO A 229 -10.54 -6.80 -21.44
CA PRO A 229 -9.52 -5.89 -21.98
C PRO A 229 -8.31 -5.70 -21.10
N HIS A 230 -8.52 -5.56 -19.78
CA HIS A 230 -7.46 -5.34 -18.80
C HIS A 230 -7.26 -6.56 -17.90
N VAL A 231 -6.01 -6.79 -17.52
CA VAL A 231 -5.64 -7.85 -16.55
C VAL A 231 -6.28 -7.57 -15.18
N SER A 232 -6.37 -6.30 -14.78
CA SER A 232 -7.06 -5.84 -13.59
C SER A 232 -8.52 -6.29 -13.53
N ASP A 233 -9.26 -6.23 -14.65
CA ASP A 233 -10.66 -6.69 -14.71
C ASP A 233 -10.78 -8.19 -14.47
N VAL A 234 -9.83 -8.98 -15.03
CA VAL A 234 -9.79 -10.44 -14.82
C VAL A 234 -9.49 -10.75 -13.36
N LEU A 235 -8.52 -10.05 -12.76
CA LEU A 235 -8.19 -10.18 -11.34
C LEU A 235 -9.36 -9.78 -10.44
N ALA A 236 -10.00 -8.65 -10.71
CA ALA A 236 -11.15 -8.18 -9.95
C ALA A 236 -12.34 -9.15 -10.03
N ARG A 237 -12.56 -9.78 -11.20
CA ARG A 237 -13.55 -10.85 -11.34
C ARG A 237 -13.17 -12.05 -10.49
N GLN A 238 -11.91 -12.51 -10.57
CA GLN A 238 -11.44 -13.65 -9.81
C GLN A 238 -11.55 -13.43 -8.29
N VAL A 239 -11.26 -12.22 -7.81
CA VAL A 239 -11.43 -11.83 -6.39
C VAL A 239 -12.90 -11.96 -5.99
N ARG A 240 -13.85 -11.52 -6.83
CA ARG A 240 -15.29 -11.64 -6.56
C ARG A 240 -15.76 -13.09 -6.61
N ASP A 241 -15.37 -13.84 -7.63
CA ASP A 241 -15.79 -15.24 -7.83
C ASP A 241 -15.32 -16.15 -6.69
N LEU A 242 -14.14 -15.87 -6.14
CA LEU A 242 -13.57 -16.57 -4.99
C LEU A 242 -14.10 -16.01 -3.64
N ASP A 243 -14.79 -14.88 -3.64
CA ASP A 243 -15.07 -14.07 -2.45
C ASP A 243 -13.79 -13.84 -1.61
N ALA A 244 -12.71 -13.41 -2.27
CA ALA A 244 -11.43 -13.24 -1.64
C ALA A 244 -11.38 -11.97 -0.78
N ASP A 245 -10.66 -12.07 0.33
CA ASP A 245 -10.47 -10.96 1.30
C ASP A 245 -9.29 -10.08 0.95
N LEU A 246 -8.31 -10.62 0.21
CA LEU A 246 -7.05 -9.94 -0.11
C LEU A 246 -6.59 -10.31 -1.52
N LEU A 247 -6.17 -9.30 -2.28
CA LEU A 247 -5.40 -9.44 -3.51
C LEU A 247 -3.94 -9.08 -3.22
N VAL A 248 -3.03 -10.01 -3.49
CA VAL A 248 -1.58 -9.79 -3.46
C VAL A 248 -1.06 -9.74 -4.88
N MET A 249 -0.35 -8.68 -5.21
CA MET A 249 0.24 -8.52 -6.54
C MET A 249 1.55 -7.75 -6.49
N GLY A 250 2.40 -7.96 -7.48
CA GLY A 250 3.57 -7.11 -7.71
C GLY A 250 3.12 -5.73 -8.18
N ALA A 251 3.81 -4.71 -7.73
CA ALA A 251 3.59 -3.35 -8.18
C ALA A 251 4.68 -2.92 -9.17
N TYR A 252 4.32 -2.19 -10.21
CA TYR A 252 5.24 -1.53 -11.14
C TYR A 252 6.27 -2.45 -11.83
N GLY A 253 5.88 -3.66 -12.20
CA GLY A 253 6.74 -4.70 -12.79
C GLY A 253 7.31 -4.41 -14.19
N HIS A 254 6.97 -3.31 -14.81
CA HIS A 254 7.53 -2.85 -16.08
C HIS A 254 8.38 -1.62 -15.87
N SER A 255 9.58 -1.81 -15.35
CA SER A 255 10.55 -0.80 -14.90
C SER A 255 11.14 0.14 -15.96
N ARG A 256 10.59 0.24 -17.17
CA ARG A 256 11.14 1.13 -18.20
C ARG A 256 10.46 2.49 -18.34
N PHE A 257 9.34 2.75 -17.64
CA PHE A 257 8.64 4.01 -17.83
C PHE A 257 7.96 4.49 -16.53
N ARG A 258 8.67 5.23 -15.71
CA ARG A 258 8.04 6.17 -14.77
C ARG A 258 7.06 7.14 -15.47
N GLU A 259 7.16 7.29 -16.78
CA GLU A 259 6.34 8.19 -17.61
C GLU A 259 5.18 7.49 -18.35
N ALA A 260 5.16 6.16 -18.43
CA ALA A 260 4.09 5.40 -19.12
C ALA A 260 3.18 4.60 -18.18
N ILE A 261 3.34 4.72 -16.86
CA ILE A 261 2.70 3.87 -15.83
C ILE A 261 1.27 4.33 -15.50
N MET A 262 0.71 5.16 -16.30
CA MET A 262 -0.67 5.63 -16.12
C MET A 262 -1.75 4.65 -16.62
N GLY A 263 -1.43 3.40 -16.89
CA GLY A 263 -2.35 2.45 -17.48
C GLY A 263 -2.14 0.97 -17.16
N GLY A 264 -1.37 0.62 -16.13
CA GLY A 264 -1.17 -0.78 -15.73
C GLY A 264 -2.13 -1.25 -14.64
N ALA A 265 -2.20 -2.57 -14.42
CA ALA A 265 -3.07 -3.22 -13.43
C ALA A 265 -2.93 -2.69 -11.98
N THR A 266 -1.89 -1.94 -11.69
CA THR A 266 -1.67 -1.31 -10.37
C THR A 266 -2.52 -0.06 -10.17
N ARG A 267 -2.90 0.63 -11.26
CA ARG A 267 -3.73 1.85 -11.22
C ARG A 267 -5.22 1.56 -11.37
N ASP A 268 -5.58 0.53 -12.11
CA ASP A 268 -6.96 0.06 -12.32
C ASP A 268 -7.47 -0.72 -11.10
#